data_3a27bb5a407ec1f407ca9fb9e849def2
#
_entry.id   3a27bb5a407ec1f407ca9fb9e849def2
#
_cell.length_a   1.000
_cell.length_b   1.000
_cell.length_c   1.000
_cell.angle_alpha   90.00
_cell.angle_beta   90.00
_cell.angle_gamma   90.00
#
_symmetry.space_group_name_H-M   'P 1'
#
loop_
_entity.id
_entity.type
_entity.pdbx_description
1 polymer ?
#
loop_
_entity_poly.entity_id
_entity_poly.type
_entity_poly.pdbx_seq_one_letter_code
_entity_poly.pdbx_strand_id
1 'polypeptide(L)'
;MNTFSAMLGFQQMGIETVLFNDKQELTSAEISDIVVGGVGRVKQFLTERGIVVNDIDFSDSLSSYYGRKIWETTSDTFLSEKKNFPLFIKPKQGKLFAGFICNSEADIAGRFSPEESIPVYCSEVRNIVTEWRCFVRYGEILDIRHYKGELGKIYYLKTVKDMVRSYTVISSLG
;
A
#
# COMPACT_ATOMS: atom_id res chain seq x y z
N MET A 1 -11.39 -4.74 4.35
CA MET A 1 -12.36 -5.57 3.59
C MET A 1 -12.99 -6.52 4.59
N ASN A 2 -14.29 -6.63 4.59
CA ASN A 2 -14.99 -7.62 5.42
C ASN A 2 -14.98 -8.95 4.65
N THR A 3 -14.22 -9.93 5.13
CA THR A 3 -14.12 -11.28 4.52
C THR A 3 -15.48 -11.96 4.44
N PHE A 4 -16.36 -11.69 5.41
CA PHE A 4 -17.73 -12.20 5.40
C PHE A 4 -18.54 -11.68 4.19
N SER A 5 -18.40 -10.40 3.84
CA SER A 5 -19.08 -9.85 2.65
C SER A 5 -18.55 -10.47 1.35
N ALA A 6 -17.27 -10.77 1.28
CA ALA A 6 -16.70 -11.47 0.13
C ALA A 6 -17.25 -12.91 0.01
N MET A 7 -17.32 -13.62 1.13
CA MET A 7 -17.90 -14.96 1.18
C MET A 7 -19.34 -14.96 0.68
N LEU A 8 -20.19 -14.06 1.19
CA LEU A 8 -21.59 -13.95 0.74
C LEU A 8 -21.69 -13.64 -0.75
N GLY A 9 -20.83 -12.75 -1.27
CA GLY A 9 -20.81 -12.42 -2.68
C GLY A 9 -20.46 -13.63 -3.55
N PHE A 10 -19.45 -14.41 -3.19
CA PHE A 10 -19.11 -15.64 -3.92
C PHE A 10 -20.21 -16.69 -3.84
N GLN A 11 -20.84 -16.89 -2.68
CA GLN A 11 -21.97 -17.80 -2.53
C GLN A 11 -23.17 -17.41 -3.40
N GLN A 12 -23.49 -16.10 -3.51
CA GLN A 12 -24.53 -15.61 -4.40
C GLN A 12 -24.21 -15.85 -5.89
N MET A 13 -22.94 -15.95 -6.24
CA MET A 13 -22.48 -16.33 -7.57
C MET A 13 -22.45 -17.85 -7.81
N GLY A 14 -22.87 -18.65 -6.81
CA GLY A 14 -22.82 -20.12 -6.88
C GLY A 14 -21.41 -20.71 -6.71
N ILE A 15 -20.47 -19.93 -6.20
CA ILE A 15 -19.09 -20.37 -5.96
C ILE A 15 -19.00 -20.95 -4.55
N GLU A 16 -18.50 -22.18 -4.45
CA GLU A 16 -18.25 -22.80 -3.15
C GLU A 16 -17.21 -22.00 -2.37
N THR A 17 -17.44 -21.83 -1.07
CA THR A 17 -16.56 -21.06 -0.19
C THR A 17 -16.20 -21.87 1.04
N VAL A 18 -14.91 -21.88 1.35
CA VAL A 18 -14.36 -22.52 2.55
C VAL A 18 -13.80 -21.43 3.47
N LEU A 19 -14.21 -21.44 4.73
CA LEU A 19 -13.64 -20.56 5.74
C LEU A 19 -12.36 -21.18 6.30
N PHE A 20 -11.35 -20.35 6.51
CA PHE A 20 -10.14 -20.77 7.21
C PHE A 20 -9.82 -19.81 8.36
N ASN A 21 -9.42 -20.34 9.49
CA ASN A 21 -9.09 -19.58 10.70
C ASN A 21 -7.59 -19.57 10.99
N ASP A 22 -6.89 -20.59 10.57
CA ASP A 22 -5.46 -20.76 10.85
C ASP A 22 -4.63 -21.08 9.59
N LYS A 23 -3.33 -21.24 9.81
CA LYS A 23 -2.37 -21.54 8.75
C LYS A 23 -2.53 -22.95 8.16
N GLN A 24 -2.92 -23.91 8.98
CA GLN A 24 -3.01 -25.32 8.55
C GLN A 24 -4.16 -25.51 7.58
N GLU A 25 -5.30 -24.87 7.85
CA GLU A 25 -6.45 -24.88 6.93
C GLU A 25 -6.10 -24.21 5.58
N LEU A 26 -5.29 -23.14 5.59
CA LEU A 26 -4.85 -22.46 4.37
C LEU A 26 -3.85 -23.29 3.54
N THR A 27 -3.11 -24.21 4.15
CA THR A 27 -2.17 -25.09 3.42
C THR A 27 -2.87 -26.07 2.48
N SER A 28 -4.13 -26.43 2.75
CA SER A 28 -4.93 -27.30 1.89
C SER A 28 -5.46 -26.60 0.62
N ALA A 29 -5.45 -25.26 0.58
CA ALA A 29 -5.89 -24.53 -0.59
C ALA A 29 -4.90 -24.65 -1.75
N GLU A 30 -5.41 -24.80 -2.96
CA GLU A 30 -4.60 -24.92 -4.19
C GLU A 30 -4.29 -23.54 -4.78
N ILE A 31 -3.33 -23.49 -5.73
CA ILE A 31 -2.97 -22.24 -6.41
C ILE A 31 -4.10 -21.68 -7.28
N SER A 32 -5.02 -22.54 -7.71
CA SER A 32 -6.23 -22.18 -8.46
C SER A 32 -7.31 -21.54 -7.60
N ASP A 33 -7.22 -21.67 -6.27
CA ASP A 33 -8.22 -21.14 -5.37
C ASP A 33 -8.07 -19.62 -5.17
N ILE A 34 -9.22 -18.95 -5.01
CA ILE A 34 -9.26 -17.51 -4.72
C ILE A 34 -9.19 -17.31 -3.20
N VAL A 35 -8.02 -16.94 -2.70
CA VAL A 35 -7.84 -16.66 -1.27
C VAL A 35 -8.18 -15.21 -0.95
N VAL A 36 -9.13 -14.99 -0.04
CA VAL A 36 -9.56 -13.66 0.42
C VAL A 36 -9.29 -13.53 1.91
N GLY A 37 -8.41 -12.60 2.28
CA GLY A 37 -8.02 -12.42 3.67
C GLY A 37 -7.21 -11.15 3.92
N GLY A 38 -6.65 -11.03 5.09
CA GLY A 38 -5.68 -9.98 5.40
C GLY A 38 -4.43 -10.11 4.53
N VAL A 39 -3.85 -8.96 4.14
CA VAL A 39 -2.68 -8.91 3.22
C VAL A 39 -1.56 -9.86 3.62
N GLY A 40 -1.24 -9.96 4.92
CA GLY A 40 -0.17 -10.86 5.40
C GLY A 40 -0.48 -12.33 5.15
N ARG A 41 -1.74 -12.74 5.31
CA ARG A 41 -2.18 -14.13 5.04
C ARG A 41 -2.10 -14.47 3.55
N VAL A 42 -2.62 -13.57 2.69
CA VAL A 42 -2.58 -13.76 1.24
C VAL A 42 -1.15 -13.79 0.72
N LYS A 43 -0.27 -12.89 1.20
CA LYS A 43 1.15 -12.91 0.85
C LYS A 43 1.83 -14.21 1.26
N GLN A 44 1.57 -14.67 2.49
CA GLN A 44 2.12 -15.94 2.97
C GLN A 44 1.69 -17.10 2.06
N PHE A 45 0.39 -17.21 1.76
CA PHE A 45 -0.14 -18.23 0.86
C PHE A 45 0.57 -18.25 -0.51
N LEU A 46 0.78 -17.08 -1.10
CA LEU A 46 1.46 -16.93 -2.39
C LEU A 46 2.95 -17.27 -2.29
N THR A 47 3.64 -16.80 -1.25
CA THR A 47 5.07 -17.07 -1.03
C THR A 47 5.35 -18.56 -0.83
N GLU A 48 4.52 -19.27 -0.06
CA GLU A 48 4.64 -20.72 0.15
C GLU A 48 4.47 -21.53 -1.15
N ARG A 49 3.87 -20.91 -2.18
CA ARG A 49 3.70 -21.48 -3.53
C ARG A 49 4.67 -20.93 -4.57
N GLY A 50 5.74 -20.27 -4.10
CA GLY A 50 6.80 -19.74 -4.97
C GLY A 50 6.41 -18.46 -5.73
N ILE A 51 5.27 -17.84 -5.41
CA ILE A 51 4.85 -16.58 -6.03
C ILE A 51 5.37 -15.41 -5.19
N VAL A 52 6.27 -14.62 -5.78
CA VAL A 52 6.80 -13.42 -5.14
C VAL A 52 5.84 -12.26 -5.38
N VAL A 53 5.27 -11.71 -4.29
CA VAL A 53 4.46 -10.51 -4.33
C VAL A 53 5.29 -9.34 -3.86
N ASN A 54 5.71 -8.50 -4.79
CA ASN A 54 6.43 -7.28 -4.46
C ASN A 54 5.47 -6.26 -3.81
N ASP A 55 5.96 -5.57 -2.77
CA ASP A 55 5.25 -4.42 -2.22
C ASP A 55 5.37 -3.26 -3.21
N ILE A 56 4.23 -2.88 -3.77
CA ILE A 56 4.14 -1.71 -4.63
C ILE A 56 3.71 -0.55 -3.74
N ASP A 57 4.63 0.39 -3.52
CA ASP A 57 4.33 1.57 -2.74
C ASP A 57 4.50 2.83 -3.61
N PHE A 58 5.67 3.46 -3.63
CA PHE A 58 5.96 4.57 -4.52
C PHE A 58 6.72 4.07 -5.74
N SER A 59 6.03 4.00 -6.88
CA SER A 59 6.66 3.60 -8.15
C SER A 59 7.35 4.79 -8.80
N ASP A 60 8.60 4.62 -9.23
CA ASP A 60 9.36 5.66 -9.95
C ASP A 60 8.63 6.17 -11.20
N SER A 61 7.86 5.30 -11.85
CA SER A 61 7.03 5.66 -13.02
C SER A 61 5.96 6.69 -12.71
N LEU A 62 5.59 6.85 -11.45
CA LEU A 62 4.58 7.79 -10.98
C LEU A 62 5.19 9.03 -10.29
N SER A 63 6.51 9.16 -10.26
CA SER A 63 7.20 10.23 -9.52
C SER A 63 6.77 11.64 -9.90
N SER A 64 6.46 11.89 -11.19
CA SER A 64 5.95 13.17 -11.68
C SER A 64 4.56 13.55 -11.16
N TYR A 65 3.82 12.58 -10.61
CA TYR A 65 2.47 12.78 -10.07
C TYR A 65 2.43 12.91 -8.55
N TYR A 66 3.55 12.70 -7.84
CA TYR A 66 3.54 12.72 -6.37
C TYR A 66 3.23 14.09 -5.76
N GLY A 67 3.46 15.19 -6.51
CA GLY A 67 3.22 16.55 -6.04
C GLY A 67 4.02 16.95 -4.80
N ARG A 68 5.00 16.14 -4.41
CA ARG A 68 5.89 16.34 -3.25
C ARG A 68 7.17 15.53 -3.43
N LYS A 69 8.24 15.96 -2.77
CA LYS A 69 9.46 15.16 -2.69
C LYS A 69 9.22 13.96 -1.78
N ILE A 70 9.60 12.78 -2.26
CA ILE A 70 9.60 11.52 -1.51
C ILE A 70 10.99 10.92 -1.67
N TRP A 71 11.56 10.39 -0.59
CA TRP A 71 12.86 9.72 -0.62
C TRP A 71 12.89 8.57 0.37
N GLU A 72 13.80 7.65 0.12
CA GLU A 72 14.06 6.51 0.99
C GLU A 72 15.27 6.83 1.88
N THR A 73 15.21 6.34 3.11
CA THR A 73 16.30 6.33 4.07
C THR A 73 16.08 5.20 5.08
N THR A 74 16.94 5.12 6.07
CA THR A 74 16.76 4.20 7.21
C THR A 74 16.53 4.98 8.50
N SER A 75 15.92 4.34 9.51
CA SER A 75 15.59 4.99 10.78
C SER A 75 16.83 5.57 11.49
N ASP A 76 17.93 4.83 11.49
CA ASP A 76 19.24 5.26 12.07
C ASP A 76 19.82 6.46 11.31
N THR A 77 19.86 6.41 9.98
CA THR A 77 20.28 7.54 9.14
C THR A 77 19.35 8.73 9.34
N PHE A 78 18.04 8.49 9.39
CA PHE A 78 17.08 9.54 9.67
C PHE A 78 17.32 10.19 11.05
N LEU A 79 17.70 9.45 12.08
CA LEU A 79 18.00 10.00 13.40
C LEU A 79 19.28 10.87 13.40
N SER A 80 20.29 10.51 12.62
CA SER A 80 21.60 11.17 12.61
C SER A 80 21.69 12.44 11.76
N GLU A 81 20.85 12.58 10.75
CA GLU A 81 20.88 13.71 9.82
C GLU A 81 20.10 14.93 10.32
N LYS A 82 20.55 16.14 9.92
CA LYS A 82 19.80 17.38 10.15
C LYS A 82 18.58 17.43 9.24
N LYS A 83 17.41 17.76 9.79
CA LYS A 83 16.12 17.73 9.12
C LYS A 83 15.45 19.09 9.02
N ASN A 84 14.70 19.28 7.95
CA ASN A 84 13.78 20.40 7.79
C ASN A 84 12.36 19.89 8.04
N PHE A 85 11.82 20.13 9.22
CA PHE A 85 10.46 19.78 9.61
C PHE A 85 9.41 20.75 9.03
N PRO A 86 8.13 20.34 8.84
CA PRO A 86 7.60 19.00 9.12
C PRO A 86 7.85 17.99 8.01
N LEU A 87 7.98 16.71 8.37
CA LEU A 87 8.16 15.58 7.47
C LEU A 87 7.11 14.49 7.76
N PHE A 88 6.67 13.80 6.72
CA PHE A 88 5.87 12.58 6.88
C PHE A 88 6.79 11.36 6.76
N ILE A 89 6.65 10.41 7.66
CA ILE A 89 7.49 9.20 7.74
C ILE A 89 6.59 7.98 7.79
N LYS A 90 6.93 6.94 7.02
CA LYS A 90 6.27 5.63 7.08
C LYS A 90 7.26 4.50 6.82
N PRO A 91 7.02 3.27 7.31
CA PRO A 91 7.87 2.13 6.99
C PRO A 91 7.79 1.81 5.49
N LYS A 92 8.91 1.39 4.92
CA LYS A 92 8.97 0.93 3.52
C LYS A 92 8.31 -0.43 3.35
N GLN A 93 8.44 -1.30 4.34
CA GLN A 93 7.92 -2.65 4.29
C GLN A 93 6.90 -2.92 5.41
N GLY A 94 5.81 -3.57 5.05
CA GLY A 94 4.81 -4.01 6.01
C GLY A 94 4.09 -2.87 6.73
N LYS A 95 3.58 -3.17 7.92
CA LYS A 95 2.94 -2.23 8.85
C LYS A 95 3.66 -2.25 10.20
N LEU A 96 4.99 -2.09 10.18
CA LEU A 96 5.80 -2.06 11.39
C LEU A 96 5.34 -0.95 12.35
N PHE A 97 4.95 0.19 11.79
CA PHE A 97 4.30 1.29 12.50
C PHE A 97 3.35 2.05 11.56
N ALA A 98 2.43 2.82 12.13
CA ALA A 98 1.59 3.73 11.35
C ALA A 98 2.40 4.94 10.90
N GLY A 99 2.25 5.35 9.62
CA GLY A 99 2.86 6.58 9.15
C GLY A 99 2.40 7.80 9.97
N PHE A 100 3.30 8.73 10.25
CA PHE A 100 3.04 9.91 11.07
C PHE A 100 3.74 11.16 10.53
N ILE A 101 3.24 12.34 10.94
CA ILE A 101 3.90 13.62 10.68
C ILE A 101 4.85 13.89 11.84
N CYS A 102 6.10 14.15 11.51
CA CYS A 102 7.15 14.56 12.42
C CYS A 102 7.33 16.07 12.30
N ASN A 103 7.01 16.82 13.34
CA ASN A 103 7.11 18.28 13.37
C ASN A 103 8.42 18.74 14.04
N SER A 104 9.05 17.87 14.81
CA SER A 104 10.27 18.15 15.55
C SER A 104 11.02 16.87 15.90
N GLU A 105 12.24 16.98 16.36
CA GLU A 105 13.01 15.84 16.85
C GLU A 105 12.35 15.15 18.07
N ALA A 106 11.57 15.88 18.86
CA ALA A 106 10.82 15.31 19.98
C ALA A 106 9.77 14.26 19.53
N ASP A 107 9.20 14.43 18.32
CA ASP A 107 8.22 13.47 17.78
C ASP A 107 8.85 12.14 17.40
N ILE A 108 10.18 12.11 17.24
CA ILE A 108 10.94 10.90 16.88
C ILE A 108 11.46 10.20 18.13
N ALA A 109 11.63 10.93 19.23
CA ALA A 109 12.21 10.43 20.45
C ALA A 109 11.45 9.19 20.95
N GLY A 110 12.18 8.07 21.09
CA GLY A 110 11.63 6.79 21.54
C GLY A 110 10.79 6.01 20.50
N ARG A 111 10.66 6.50 19.26
CA ARG A 111 9.98 5.77 18.17
C ARG A 111 10.89 4.80 17.43
N PHE A 112 12.15 5.13 17.33
CA PHE A 112 13.17 4.30 16.69
C PHE A 112 14.30 4.05 17.68
N SER A 113 14.82 2.83 17.70
CA SER A 113 16.09 2.54 18.34
C SER A 113 17.23 2.98 17.41
N PRO A 114 18.28 3.65 17.92
CA PRO A 114 19.48 3.94 17.11
C PRO A 114 20.18 2.69 16.57
N GLU A 115 19.92 1.53 17.19
CA GLU A 115 20.48 0.24 16.81
C GLU A 115 19.68 -0.47 15.71
N GLU A 116 18.46 0.03 15.41
CA GLU A 116 17.58 -0.54 14.39
C GLU A 116 17.67 0.28 13.10
N SER A 117 18.04 -0.38 12.01
CA SER A 117 18.07 0.22 10.67
C SER A 117 16.82 -0.19 9.89
N ILE A 118 15.68 0.47 10.16
CA ILE A 118 14.40 0.20 9.52
C ILE A 118 14.31 1.03 8.24
N PRO A 119 14.12 0.42 7.05
CA PRO A 119 13.86 1.16 5.82
C PRO A 119 12.56 1.95 5.91
N VAL A 120 12.62 3.26 5.65
CA VAL A 120 11.49 4.18 5.71
C VAL A 120 11.40 5.05 4.46
N TYR A 121 10.19 5.45 4.12
CA TYR A 121 9.92 6.56 3.22
C TYR A 121 9.73 7.83 4.03
N CYS A 122 10.42 8.88 3.62
CA CYS A 122 10.20 10.23 4.09
C CYS A 122 9.60 11.08 2.97
N SER A 123 8.76 12.04 3.31
CA SER A 123 8.25 12.99 2.32
C SER A 123 7.95 14.35 2.94
N GLU A 124 7.90 15.37 2.07
CA GLU A 124 7.28 16.63 2.43
C GLU A 124 5.82 16.43 2.86
N VAL A 125 5.38 17.21 3.81
CA VAL A 125 3.98 17.22 4.24
C VAL A 125 3.15 18.06 3.26
N ARG A 126 2.02 17.52 2.84
CA ARG A 126 1.02 18.20 2.01
C ARG A 126 -0.34 18.15 2.68
N ASN A 127 -1.12 19.20 2.52
CA ASN A 127 -2.53 19.20 2.94
C ASN A 127 -3.35 18.38 1.92
N ILE A 128 -3.70 17.15 2.29
CA ILE A 128 -4.50 16.25 1.47
C ILE A 128 -5.97 16.50 1.81
N VAL A 129 -6.70 17.18 0.94
CA VAL A 129 -8.10 17.55 1.17
C VAL A 129 -9.08 16.42 0.84
N THR A 130 -8.73 15.54 -0.10
CA THR A 130 -9.55 14.38 -0.48
C THR A 130 -8.67 13.25 -1.00
N GLU A 131 -9.10 12.03 -0.78
CA GLU A 131 -8.44 10.80 -1.24
C GLU A 131 -9.43 9.95 -2.03
N TRP A 132 -8.99 9.46 -3.18
CA TRP A 132 -9.77 8.61 -4.06
C TRP A 132 -9.01 7.31 -4.32
N ARG A 133 -9.70 6.19 -4.24
CA ARG A 133 -9.13 4.88 -4.55
C ARG A 133 -9.52 4.46 -5.95
N CYS A 134 -8.53 4.31 -6.81
CA CYS A 134 -8.69 3.81 -8.16
C CYS A 134 -8.38 2.30 -8.18
N PHE A 135 -9.31 1.51 -8.69
CA PHE A 135 -9.16 0.07 -8.87
C PHE A 135 -8.73 -0.20 -10.30
N VAL A 136 -7.55 -0.76 -10.47
CA VAL A 136 -6.95 -1.02 -11.79
C VAL A 136 -6.66 -2.49 -11.96
N ARG A 137 -6.97 -3.04 -13.13
CA ARG A 137 -6.62 -4.42 -13.51
C ARG A 137 -6.19 -4.44 -14.97
N TYR A 138 -5.04 -5.03 -15.26
CA TYR A 138 -4.48 -5.14 -16.61
C TYR A 138 -4.41 -3.80 -17.37
N GLY A 139 -4.09 -2.71 -16.69
CA GLY A 139 -4.05 -1.38 -17.28
C GLY A 139 -5.40 -0.69 -17.48
N GLU A 140 -6.49 -1.33 -17.08
CA GLU A 140 -7.86 -0.76 -17.17
C GLU A 140 -8.35 -0.28 -15.81
N ILE A 141 -9.00 0.88 -15.80
CA ILE A 141 -9.65 1.42 -14.62
C ILE A 141 -11.02 0.76 -14.48
N LEU A 142 -11.19 -0.07 -13.44
CA LEU A 142 -12.45 -0.75 -13.16
C LEU A 142 -13.43 0.14 -12.40
N ASP A 143 -12.91 0.94 -11.45
CA ASP A 143 -13.73 1.80 -10.60
C ASP A 143 -12.87 2.86 -9.90
N ILE A 144 -13.50 3.97 -9.48
CA ILE A 144 -12.89 5.01 -8.67
C ILE A 144 -13.85 5.41 -7.57
N ARG A 145 -13.43 5.26 -6.30
CA ARG A 145 -14.27 5.51 -5.12
C ARG A 145 -13.64 6.56 -4.21
N HIS A 146 -14.48 7.45 -3.70
CA HIS A 146 -14.08 8.35 -2.61
C HIS A 146 -13.68 7.50 -1.40
N TYR A 147 -12.52 7.80 -0.83
CA TYR A 147 -11.95 7.04 0.29
C TYR A 147 -11.95 7.85 1.58
N LYS A 148 -11.57 9.15 1.52
CA LYS A 148 -11.44 10.01 2.69
C LYS A 148 -11.46 11.49 2.29
N GLY A 149 -11.81 12.38 3.23
CA GLY A 149 -11.77 13.82 3.07
C GLY A 149 -13.04 14.42 2.49
N GLU A 150 -12.93 15.55 1.79
CA GLU A 150 -14.07 16.33 1.32
C GLU A 150 -14.73 15.68 0.08
N LEU A 151 -16.04 15.38 0.17
CA LEU A 151 -16.81 14.80 -0.93
C LEU A 151 -16.95 15.73 -2.14
N GLY A 152 -16.98 17.04 -1.93
CA GLY A 152 -17.11 18.04 -2.99
C GLY A 152 -15.87 18.25 -3.84
N LYS A 153 -14.75 17.66 -3.48
CA LYS A 153 -13.51 17.70 -4.25
C LYS A 153 -13.37 16.43 -5.10
N ILE A 154 -13.35 16.61 -6.40
CA ILE A 154 -13.26 15.50 -7.36
C ILE A 154 -11.82 15.38 -7.89
N TYR A 155 -11.49 14.18 -8.34
CA TYR A 155 -10.21 13.90 -9.03
C TYR A 155 -10.25 14.33 -10.50
N TYR A 156 -9.09 14.53 -11.09
CA TYR A 156 -8.96 14.74 -12.54
C TYR A 156 -8.80 13.42 -13.27
N LEU A 157 -9.86 12.96 -13.94
CA LEU A 157 -9.88 11.67 -14.64
C LEU A 157 -8.73 11.52 -15.65
N LYS A 158 -8.38 12.62 -16.38
CA LYS A 158 -7.25 12.60 -17.29
C LYS A 158 -5.95 12.23 -16.58
N THR A 159 -5.66 12.86 -15.43
CA THR A 159 -4.46 12.57 -14.64
C THR A 159 -4.45 11.10 -14.19
N VAL A 160 -5.58 10.57 -13.70
CA VAL A 160 -5.66 9.16 -13.29
C VAL A 160 -5.37 8.22 -14.47
N LYS A 161 -5.93 8.50 -15.65
CA LYS A 161 -5.65 7.71 -16.88
C LYS A 161 -4.18 7.78 -17.27
N ASP A 162 -3.57 8.95 -17.20
CA ASP A 162 -2.15 9.12 -17.53
C ASP A 162 -1.25 8.39 -16.54
N MET A 163 -1.58 8.40 -15.23
CA MET A 163 -0.90 7.63 -14.20
C MET A 163 -0.98 6.12 -14.47
N VAL A 164 -2.17 5.60 -14.79
CA VAL A 164 -2.37 4.17 -15.08
C VAL A 164 -1.53 3.76 -16.31
N ARG A 165 -1.50 4.56 -17.36
CA ARG A 165 -0.66 4.31 -18.56
C ARG A 165 0.83 4.29 -18.21
N SER A 166 1.31 5.28 -17.46
CA SER A 166 2.72 5.36 -17.02
C SER A 166 3.14 4.15 -16.21
N TYR A 167 2.25 3.63 -15.36
CA TYR A 167 2.49 2.46 -14.53
C TYR A 167 2.52 1.16 -15.35
N THR A 168 1.62 1.01 -16.31
CA THR A 168 1.45 -0.23 -17.09
C THR A 168 2.60 -0.46 -18.08
N VAL A 169 3.18 0.60 -18.66
CA VAL A 169 4.32 0.48 -19.59
C VAL A 169 5.53 -0.23 -18.97
N ILE A 170 5.78 -0.03 -17.68
CA ILE A 170 6.92 -0.67 -16.99
C ILE A 170 6.63 -2.14 -16.64
N SER A 171 5.40 -2.48 -16.30
CA SER A 171 5.02 -3.86 -15.97
C SER A 171 4.99 -4.79 -17.21
N SER A 172 5.01 -4.24 -18.42
CA SER A 172 5.07 -5.02 -19.66
C SER A 172 6.49 -5.27 -20.19
N LEU A 173 7.51 -4.73 -19.52
CA LEU A 173 8.94 -4.86 -19.89
C LEU A 173 9.72 -5.81 -18.96
N GLY A 174 9.05 -6.47 -18.00
CA GLY A 174 9.64 -7.40 -17.03
C GLY A 174 9.23 -8.85 -17.26
#